data_06d396b0f6829ae2486c02254cc9c4ae
#
_entry.id   06d396b0f6829ae2486c02254cc9c4ae
#
_cell.length_a   1.000
_cell.length_b   1.000
_cell.length_c   1.000
_cell.angle_alpha   90.00
_cell.angle_beta   90.00
_cell.angle_gamma   90.00
#
_symmetry.space_group_name_H-M   'P 1'
#
loop_
_entity.id
_entity.type
_entity.pdbx_description
1 polymer ?
#
loop_
_entity_poly.entity_id
_entity_poly.type
_entity_poly.pdbx_seq_one_letter_code
_entity_poly.pdbx_strand_id
1 'polypeptide(L)'
;MYKTAETVSPGHPDKIADLISDYVLTEALSNNSKSRVAVETFLTGTTYGGLVVVGGEISDIAKIDDKGIEKIVKDALAKTIKTSFEDFQLDSLKIQNELTPQSEEIRSAVEDDEDLGAGDQGIMVGYATNETQSFMPPTFDISRNIQMALWEIQNNDEKLDLDSKVQVTTGGEETKVVISTQHKKDIDIDELRTVSYTHLTLPTKLSV
;
A
#
# COMPACT_ATOMS: atom_id res chain seq x y z
N MET A 1 20.18 19.62 11.39
CA MET A 1 20.12 18.21 10.91
C MET A 1 18.96 18.11 9.94
N TYR A 2 19.13 17.47 8.79
CA TYR A 2 18.04 17.21 7.85
C TYR A 2 17.28 15.96 8.28
N LYS A 3 15.94 16.01 8.18
CA LYS A 3 15.04 14.87 8.37
C LYS A 3 14.23 14.70 7.10
N THR A 4 14.11 13.47 6.61
CA THR A 4 13.33 13.16 5.41
C THR A 4 12.33 12.08 5.74
N ALA A 5 11.11 12.25 5.23
CA ALA A 5 10.06 11.26 5.29
C ALA A 5 9.36 11.14 3.92
N GLU A 6 8.84 9.97 3.65
CA GLU A 6 8.19 9.64 2.40
C GLU A 6 6.88 8.90 2.67
N THR A 7 5.85 9.22 1.89
CA THR A 7 4.56 8.55 1.93
C THR A 7 4.08 8.24 0.52
N VAL A 8 3.35 7.15 0.37
CA VAL A 8 2.80 6.69 -0.90
C VAL A 8 1.28 6.69 -0.86
N SER A 9 0.66 6.80 -2.03
CA SER A 9 -0.79 6.72 -2.19
C SER A 9 -1.30 5.28 -2.03
N PRO A 10 -2.61 5.10 -1.81
CA PRO A 10 -3.23 3.77 -1.86
C PRO A 10 -3.05 3.04 -3.19
N GLY A 11 -2.87 3.76 -4.31
CA GLY A 11 -2.61 3.20 -5.64
C GLY A 11 -1.14 2.90 -5.94
N HIS A 12 -0.22 3.14 -5.00
CA HIS A 12 1.18 2.76 -5.17
C HIS A 12 1.36 1.23 -5.10
N PRO A 13 2.21 0.62 -5.95
CA PRO A 13 2.38 -0.84 -5.98
C PRO A 13 2.65 -1.48 -4.62
N ASP A 14 3.49 -0.88 -3.78
CA ASP A 14 3.80 -1.41 -2.44
C ASP A 14 2.54 -1.44 -1.55
N LYS A 15 1.69 -0.40 -1.62
CA LYS A 15 0.43 -0.35 -0.88
C LYS A 15 -0.60 -1.34 -1.39
N ILE A 16 -0.64 -1.55 -2.71
CA ILE A 16 -1.52 -2.54 -3.32
C ILE A 16 -1.09 -3.95 -2.90
N ALA A 17 0.22 -4.22 -2.86
CA ALA A 17 0.75 -5.49 -2.39
C ALA A 17 0.34 -5.78 -0.94
N ASP A 18 0.53 -4.81 -0.04
CA ASP A 18 0.05 -4.89 1.35
C ASP A 18 -1.46 -5.16 1.41
N LEU A 19 -2.25 -4.43 0.61
CA LEU A 19 -3.70 -4.58 0.59
C LEU A 19 -4.15 -5.96 0.13
N ILE A 20 -3.48 -6.55 -0.86
CA ILE A 20 -3.77 -7.91 -1.32
C ILE A 20 -3.48 -8.91 -0.20
N SER A 21 -2.33 -8.79 0.47
CA SER A 21 -1.97 -9.65 1.60
C SER A 21 -2.98 -9.54 2.75
N ASP A 22 -3.43 -8.32 3.07
CA ASP A 22 -4.47 -8.06 4.08
C ASP A 22 -5.83 -8.67 3.69
N TYR A 23 -6.16 -8.68 2.40
CA TYR A 23 -7.41 -9.29 1.92
C TYR A 23 -7.36 -10.81 1.99
N VAL A 24 -6.21 -11.42 1.69
CA VAL A 24 -6.01 -12.87 1.90
C VAL A 24 -6.16 -13.22 3.38
N LEU A 25 -5.54 -12.46 4.27
CA LEU A 25 -5.69 -12.62 5.72
C LEU A 25 -7.16 -12.49 6.14
N THR A 26 -7.85 -11.46 5.67
CA THR A 26 -9.26 -11.21 6.00
C THR A 26 -10.15 -12.35 5.56
N GLU A 27 -9.99 -12.85 4.34
CA GLU A 27 -10.77 -13.98 3.82
C GLU A 27 -10.48 -15.27 4.62
N ALA A 28 -9.19 -15.53 4.90
CA ALA A 28 -8.78 -16.69 5.68
C ALA A 28 -9.41 -16.71 7.08
N LEU A 29 -9.36 -15.55 7.78
CA LEU A 29 -9.94 -15.42 9.12
C LEU A 29 -11.46 -15.44 9.09
N SER A 30 -12.10 -14.96 8.01
CA SER A 30 -13.55 -15.05 7.83
C SER A 30 -14.00 -16.50 7.63
N ASN A 31 -13.22 -17.30 6.91
CA ASN A 31 -13.48 -18.71 6.70
C ASN A 31 -13.23 -19.53 7.98
N ASN A 32 -12.18 -19.20 8.71
CA ASN A 32 -11.86 -19.80 9.99
C ASN A 32 -10.99 -18.87 10.84
N SER A 33 -11.50 -18.44 12.00
CA SER A 33 -10.79 -17.53 12.92
C SER A 33 -9.46 -18.08 13.48
N LYS A 34 -9.21 -19.39 13.34
CA LYS A 34 -7.95 -20.04 13.70
C LYS A 34 -6.99 -20.18 12.52
N SER A 35 -7.31 -19.62 11.35
CA SER A 35 -6.42 -19.63 10.19
C SER A 35 -5.10 -18.94 10.52
N ARG A 36 -4.00 -19.55 10.08
CA ARG A 36 -2.65 -18.95 10.12
C ARG A 36 -2.28 -18.55 8.71
N VAL A 37 -1.75 -17.35 8.59
CA VAL A 37 -1.51 -16.69 7.30
C VAL A 37 -0.19 -15.95 7.38
N ALA A 38 0.77 -16.33 6.54
CA ALA A 38 2.03 -15.65 6.32
C ALA A 38 2.17 -15.42 4.82
N VAL A 39 1.50 -14.39 4.31
CA VAL A 39 1.35 -14.12 2.88
C VAL A 39 2.07 -12.84 2.51
N GLU A 40 2.90 -12.95 1.50
CA GLU A 40 3.61 -11.85 0.84
C GLU A 40 3.11 -11.69 -0.58
N THR A 41 3.03 -10.45 -1.05
CA THR A 41 2.58 -10.14 -2.40
C THR A 41 3.62 -9.31 -3.13
N PHE A 42 3.93 -9.69 -4.37
CA PHE A 42 4.73 -8.90 -5.30
C PHE A 42 3.86 -8.44 -6.47
N LEU A 43 3.93 -7.16 -6.80
CA LEU A 43 3.17 -6.55 -7.89
C LEU A 43 4.09 -5.75 -8.81
N THR A 44 3.95 -5.94 -10.11
CA THR A 44 4.64 -5.12 -11.12
C THR A 44 3.81 -4.95 -12.39
N GLY A 45 3.89 -3.77 -13.00
CA GLY A 45 3.39 -3.54 -14.35
C GLY A 45 4.28 -4.23 -15.40
N THR A 46 3.67 -4.68 -16.47
CA THR A 46 4.38 -5.27 -17.62
C THR A 46 3.86 -4.66 -18.92
N THR A 47 4.61 -4.82 -20.02
CA THR A 47 4.19 -4.35 -21.35
C THR A 47 2.87 -4.99 -21.84
N TYR A 48 2.47 -6.11 -21.25
CA TYR A 48 1.31 -6.89 -21.65
C TYR A 48 0.23 -6.97 -20.57
N GLY A 49 0.22 -6.05 -19.63
CA GLY A 49 -0.66 -6.05 -18.44
C GLY A 49 0.16 -6.02 -17.15
N GLY A 50 -0.37 -6.55 -16.08
CA GLY A 50 0.29 -6.64 -14.78
C GLY A 50 0.69 -8.08 -14.44
N LEU A 51 1.64 -8.22 -13.51
CA LEU A 51 1.95 -9.47 -12.83
C LEU A 51 1.74 -9.28 -11.33
N VAL A 52 0.97 -10.18 -10.74
CA VAL A 52 0.83 -10.30 -9.29
C VAL A 52 1.25 -11.72 -8.89
N VAL A 53 2.15 -11.81 -7.95
CA VAL A 53 2.56 -13.07 -7.33
C VAL A 53 2.15 -13.02 -5.85
N VAL A 54 1.33 -13.97 -5.43
CA VAL A 54 0.93 -14.15 -4.03
C VAL A 54 1.60 -15.41 -3.54
N GLY A 55 2.49 -15.30 -2.57
CA GLY A 55 3.29 -16.43 -2.07
C GLY A 55 3.36 -16.46 -0.55
N GLY A 56 3.91 -17.54 -0.02
CA GLY A 56 4.06 -17.73 1.41
C GLY A 56 3.32 -18.97 1.92
N GLU A 57 2.92 -18.95 3.18
CA GLU A 57 2.29 -20.09 3.84
C GLU A 57 0.89 -19.74 4.34
N ILE A 58 -0.04 -20.67 4.14
CA ILE A 58 -1.42 -20.55 4.63
C ILE A 58 -1.90 -21.90 5.16
N SER A 59 -2.65 -21.89 6.26
CA SER A 59 -3.21 -23.12 6.79
C SER A 59 -4.37 -23.64 5.94
N ASP A 60 -4.47 -24.96 5.76
CA ASP A 60 -5.52 -25.63 4.98
C ASP A 60 -6.95 -25.25 5.42
N ILE A 61 -7.13 -24.94 6.71
CA ILE A 61 -8.41 -24.53 7.26
C ILE A 61 -8.92 -23.18 6.73
N ALA A 62 -8.04 -22.37 6.12
CA ALA A 62 -8.42 -21.10 5.48
C ALA A 62 -9.29 -21.30 4.23
N LYS A 63 -9.19 -22.46 3.56
CA LYS A 63 -10.02 -22.88 2.41
C LYS A 63 -10.08 -21.84 1.28
N ILE A 64 -8.94 -21.28 0.92
CA ILE A 64 -8.80 -20.35 -0.21
C ILE A 64 -8.12 -21.11 -1.35
N ASP A 65 -8.79 -21.24 -2.47
CA ASP A 65 -8.26 -21.83 -3.70
C ASP A 65 -7.73 -20.77 -4.67
N ASP A 66 -7.21 -21.20 -5.82
CA ASP A 66 -6.67 -20.30 -6.84
C ASP A 66 -7.70 -19.27 -7.33
N LYS A 67 -8.98 -19.67 -7.44
CA LYS A 67 -10.05 -18.73 -7.84
C LYS A 67 -10.36 -17.71 -6.74
N GLY A 68 -10.24 -18.12 -5.49
CA GLY A 68 -10.34 -17.23 -4.34
C GLY A 68 -9.24 -16.17 -4.36
N ILE A 69 -7.99 -16.58 -4.59
CA ILE A 69 -6.85 -15.65 -4.75
C ILE A 69 -7.05 -14.72 -5.94
N GLU A 70 -7.45 -15.26 -7.10
CA GLU A 70 -7.72 -14.42 -8.29
C GLU A 70 -8.78 -13.36 -8.02
N LYS A 71 -9.86 -13.72 -7.34
CA LYS A 71 -10.92 -12.79 -6.96
C LYS A 71 -10.41 -11.72 -6.00
N ILE A 72 -9.67 -12.11 -4.95
CA ILE A 72 -9.09 -11.20 -3.96
C ILE A 72 -8.20 -10.15 -4.64
N VAL A 73 -7.30 -10.59 -5.53
CA VAL A 73 -6.39 -9.70 -6.26
C VAL A 73 -7.19 -8.72 -7.12
N LYS A 74 -8.17 -9.19 -7.89
CA LYS A 74 -9.00 -8.33 -8.73
C LYS A 74 -9.83 -7.33 -7.92
N ASP A 75 -10.39 -7.75 -6.80
CA ASP A 75 -11.16 -6.87 -5.89
C ASP A 75 -10.28 -5.78 -5.26
N ALA A 76 -9.05 -6.10 -4.88
CA ALA A 76 -8.09 -5.13 -4.35
C ALA A 76 -7.70 -4.10 -5.42
N LEU A 77 -7.34 -4.57 -6.61
CA LEU A 77 -6.95 -3.71 -7.72
C LEU A 77 -8.08 -2.79 -8.20
N ALA A 78 -9.31 -3.29 -8.25
CA ALA A 78 -10.47 -2.49 -8.64
C ALA A 78 -10.72 -1.27 -7.73
N LYS A 79 -10.20 -1.29 -6.50
CA LYS A 79 -10.30 -0.17 -5.55
C LYS A 79 -9.14 0.81 -5.62
N THR A 80 -8.02 0.40 -6.20
CA THR A 80 -6.73 1.11 -6.10
C THR A 80 -6.19 1.58 -7.44
N ILE A 81 -6.83 1.20 -8.55
CA ILE A 81 -6.49 1.65 -9.89
C ILE A 81 -7.72 2.20 -10.62
N LYS A 82 -7.49 3.15 -11.51
CA LYS A 82 -8.55 3.61 -12.43
C LYS A 82 -8.55 2.76 -13.69
N THR A 83 -9.70 2.20 -14.02
CA THR A 83 -9.89 1.38 -15.22
C THR A 83 -9.68 2.15 -16.55
N SER A 84 -9.63 3.48 -16.47
CA SER A 84 -9.37 4.35 -17.61
C SER A 84 -7.89 4.45 -18.02
N PHE A 85 -6.97 3.90 -17.22
CA PHE A 85 -5.54 3.90 -17.53
C PHE A 85 -5.17 2.66 -18.36
N GLU A 86 -4.62 2.88 -19.54
CA GLU A 86 -4.30 1.84 -20.52
C GLU A 86 -3.15 0.91 -20.09
N ASP A 87 -2.30 1.37 -19.18
CA ASP A 87 -1.08 0.66 -18.79
C ASP A 87 -1.31 -0.51 -17.83
N PHE A 88 -2.53 -0.63 -17.26
CA PHE A 88 -2.88 -1.73 -16.36
C PHE A 88 -4.30 -2.25 -16.66
N GLN A 89 -4.38 -3.39 -17.32
CA GLN A 89 -5.65 -4.00 -17.69
C GLN A 89 -5.91 -5.25 -16.83
N LEU A 90 -6.98 -5.20 -16.06
CA LEU A 90 -7.39 -6.33 -15.19
C LEU A 90 -7.62 -7.64 -15.95
N ASP A 91 -8.04 -7.55 -17.22
CA ASP A 91 -8.31 -8.72 -18.06
C ASP A 91 -7.03 -9.41 -18.59
N SER A 92 -5.92 -8.66 -18.67
CA SER A 92 -4.61 -9.19 -19.09
C SER A 92 -3.65 -9.42 -17.90
N LEU A 93 -4.17 -9.27 -16.68
CA LEU A 93 -3.40 -9.48 -15.46
C LEU A 93 -3.00 -10.95 -15.31
N LYS A 94 -1.70 -11.19 -15.15
CA LYS A 94 -1.20 -12.50 -14.77
C LYS A 94 -1.15 -12.60 -13.25
N ILE A 95 -1.91 -13.54 -12.69
CA ILE A 95 -1.89 -13.84 -11.27
C ILE A 95 -1.23 -15.19 -11.08
N GLN A 96 -0.24 -15.25 -10.19
CA GLN A 96 0.46 -16.48 -9.80
C GLN A 96 0.20 -16.71 -8.31
N ASN A 97 -0.39 -17.86 -8.01
CA ASN A 97 -0.57 -18.33 -6.64
C ASN A 97 0.56 -19.31 -6.30
N GLU A 98 1.44 -18.90 -5.40
CA GLU A 98 2.58 -19.67 -4.89
C GLU A 98 2.43 -19.92 -3.36
N LEU A 99 1.17 -19.94 -2.88
CA LEU A 99 0.89 -20.25 -1.50
C LEU A 99 1.05 -21.77 -1.27
N THR A 100 1.73 -22.09 -0.18
CA THR A 100 1.95 -23.46 0.25
C THR A 100 1.28 -23.73 1.62
N PRO A 101 0.88 -24.96 1.90
CA PRO A 101 0.44 -25.33 3.24
C PRO A 101 1.56 -25.12 4.26
N GLN A 102 1.22 -24.58 5.43
CA GLN A 102 2.17 -24.43 6.52
C GLN A 102 2.75 -25.77 6.94
N SER A 103 4.08 -25.83 7.19
CA SER A 103 4.75 -27.06 7.58
C SER A 103 4.20 -27.61 8.90
N GLU A 104 4.00 -28.95 8.97
CA GLU A 104 3.48 -29.60 10.18
C GLU A 104 4.42 -29.49 11.38
N GLU A 105 5.74 -29.36 11.14
CA GLU A 105 6.74 -29.20 12.20
C GLU A 105 6.60 -27.85 12.91
N ILE A 106 6.42 -26.78 12.16
CA ILE A 106 6.17 -25.43 12.71
C ILE A 106 4.81 -25.41 13.40
N ARG A 107 3.82 -26.05 12.79
CA ARG A 107 2.49 -26.18 13.34
C ARG A 107 2.48 -26.83 14.72
N SER A 108 3.10 -28.00 14.87
CA SER A 108 3.14 -28.75 16.13
C SER A 108 3.97 -28.09 17.22
N ALA A 109 4.96 -27.24 16.84
CA ALA A 109 5.77 -26.50 17.81
C ALA A 109 5.05 -25.26 18.40
N VAL A 110 3.97 -24.80 17.76
CA VAL A 110 3.24 -23.57 18.12
C VAL A 110 1.83 -23.87 18.67
N GLU A 111 1.29 -25.07 18.40
CA GLU A 111 0.00 -25.53 18.92
C GLU A 111 0.15 -26.06 20.35
N ASP A 112 0.09 -25.18 21.35
CA ASP A 112 -0.32 -25.55 22.69
C ASP A 112 -1.75 -25.06 22.91
N ASP A 113 -2.65 -25.94 23.38
CA ASP A 113 -4.09 -25.61 23.51
C ASP A 113 -4.38 -24.48 24.50
N GLU A 114 -3.41 -24.08 25.33
CA GLU A 114 -3.54 -23.06 26.36
C GLU A 114 -2.83 -21.74 26.02
N ASP A 115 -1.79 -21.73 25.14
CA ASP A 115 -1.05 -20.52 24.76
C ASP A 115 -0.80 -20.46 23.25
N LEU A 116 -1.31 -19.44 22.59
CA LEU A 116 -1.08 -19.21 21.17
C LEU A 116 0.33 -18.66 20.96
N GLY A 117 1.25 -19.50 20.53
CA GLY A 117 2.62 -19.11 20.18
C GLY A 117 2.70 -18.33 18.86
N ALA A 118 3.78 -17.59 18.66
CA ALA A 118 4.07 -16.94 17.38
C ALA A 118 4.76 -17.91 16.42
N GLY A 119 4.29 -17.95 15.18
CA GLY A 119 4.85 -18.81 14.12
C GLY A 119 6.17 -18.31 13.54
N ASP A 120 6.60 -17.09 13.87
CA ASP A 120 7.85 -16.48 13.40
C ASP A 120 8.41 -15.50 14.43
N GLN A 121 9.66 -15.10 14.23
CA GLN A 121 10.34 -14.07 15.01
C GLN A 121 9.84 -12.69 14.58
N GLY A 122 9.80 -11.74 15.52
CA GLY A 122 9.42 -10.36 15.22
C GLY A 122 10.18 -9.34 16.05
N ILE A 123 10.54 -8.22 15.42
CA ILE A 123 11.04 -7.03 16.10
C ILE A 123 10.07 -5.89 15.79
N MET A 124 9.56 -5.25 16.83
CA MET A 124 8.64 -4.12 16.70
C MET A 124 9.29 -2.88 17.25
N VAL A 125 9.21 -1.78 16.50
CA VAL A 125 9.71 -0.48 16.90
C VAL A 125 8.52 0.49 16.99
N GLY A 126 8.38 1.15 18.14
CA GLY A 126 7.37 2.18 18.36
C GLY A 126 8.02 3.54 18.57
N TYR A 127 7.41 4.58 18.00
CA TYR A 127 7.81 5.97 18.22
C TYR A 127 6.57 6.86 18.22
N ALA A 128 6.53 7.83 19.13
CA ALA A 128 5.52 8.87 19.16
C ALA A 128 6.14 10.19 19.64
N THR A 129 5.60 11.31 19.17
CA THR A 129 5.99 12.67 19.58
C THR A 129 4.76 13.52 19.84
N ASN A 130 4.88 14.53 20.68
CA ASN A 130 3.82 15.52 20.92
C ASN A 130 3.97 16.79 20.03
N GLU A 131 4.86 16.77 19.06
CA GLU A 131 5.09 17.90 18.12
C GLU A 131 3.95 18.05 17.11
N THR A 132 3.12 17.01 16.92
CA THR A 132 1.98 17.01 15.99
C THR A 132 0.74 16.41 16.67
N GLN A 133 -0.44 16.73 16.13
CA GLN A 133 -1.70 16.15 16.61
C GLN A 133 -1.84 14.65 16.31
N SER A 134 -1.16 14.18 15.25
CA SER A 134 -1.13 12.77 14.87
C SER A 134 -0.17 11.93 15.71
N PHE A 135 0.60 12.55 16.60
CA PHE A 135 1.70 11.96 17.35
C PHE A 135 2.82 11.38 16.48
N MET A 136 2.85 11.70 15.19
CA MET A 136 3.89 11.31 14.24
C MET A 136 4.94 12.41 14.11
N PRO A 137 6.18 12.08 13.67
CA PRO A 137 7.20 13.09 13.40
C PRO A 137 6.68 14.15 12.42
N PRO A 138 6.99 15.46 12.64
CA PRO A 138 6.47 16.55 11.80
C PRO A 138 6.73 16.38 10.30
N THR A 139 7.91 15.91 9.93
CA THR A 139 8.26 15.67 8.51
C THR A 139 7.36 14.60 7.88
N PHE A 140 7.04 13.54 8.62
CA PHE A 140 6.12 12.49 8.17
C PHE A 140 4.69 13.02 8.10
N ASP A 141 4.25 13.76 9.11
CA ASP A 141 2.90 14.34 9.17
C ASP A 141 2.64 15.27 7.96
N ILE A 142 3.59 16.13 7.63
CA ILE A 142 3.52 16.98 6.43
C ILE A 142 3.43 16.13 5.16
N SER A 143 4.30 15.13 5.00
CA SER A 143 4.31 14.24 3.83
C SER A 143 2.95 13.54 3.66
N ARG A 144 2.39 13.01 4.76
CA ARG A 144 1.10 12.33 4.77
C ARG A 144 -0.05 13.26 4.42
N ASN A 145 -0.07 14.48 4.97
CA ASN A 145 -1.14 15.45 4.69
C ASN A 145 -1.13 15.88 3.22
N ILE A 146 0.05 16.10 2.63
CA ILE A 146 0.18 16.38 1.20
C ILE A 146 -0.29 15.18 0.37
N GLN A 147 0.11 13.95 0.74
CA GLN A 147 -0.30 12.75 0.04
C GLN A 147 -1.82 12.54 0.08
N MET A 148 -2.48 12.82 1.20
CA MET A 148 -3.94 12.74 1.32
C MET A 148 -4.64 13.76 0.42
N ALA A 149 -4.16 15.01 0.39
CA ALA A 149 -4.70 16.04 -0.49
C ALA A 149 -4.49 15.66 -1.97
N LEU A 150 -3.32 15.14 -2.32
CA LEU A 150 -3.05 14.64 -3.68
C LEU A 150 -3.99 13.48 -4.06
N TRP A 151 -4.26 12.58 -3.13
CA TRP A 151 -5.20 11.47 -3.33
C TRP A 151 -6.62 11.95 -3.64
N GLU A 152 -7.09 12.99 -2.97
CA GLU A 152 -8.38 13.61 -3.27
C GLU A 152 -8.41 14.21 -4.68
N ILE A 153 -7.33 14.89 -5.10
CA ILE A 153 -7.19 15.42 -6.45
C ILE A 153 -7.20 14.28 -7.48
N GLN A 154 -6.37 13.26 -7.27
CA GLN A 154 -6.28 12.10 -8.16
C GLN A 154 -7.63 11.41 -8.36
N ASN A 155 -8.46 11.31 -7.32
CA ASN A 155 -9.79 10.70 -7.45
C ASN A 155 -10.76 11.53 -8.30
N ASN A 156 -10.59 12.84 -8.36
CA ASN A 156 -11.49 13.77 -9.05
C ASN A 156 -10.99 14.22 -10.43
N ASP A 157 -9.72 13.98 -10.77
CA ASP A 157 -9.13 14.37 -12.05
C ASP A 157 -8.87 13.13 -12.92
N GLU A 158 -9.52 13.07 -14.09
CA GLU A 158 -9.37 11.95 -15.04
C GLU A 158 -7.99 11.91 -15.72
N LYS A 159 -7.21 12.98 -15.65
CA LYS A 159 -5.85 13.05 -16.19
C LYS A 159 -4.81 12.39 -15.29
N LEU A 160 -5.14 12.17 -14.01
CA LEU A 160 -4.28 11.56 -13.01
C LEU A 160 -4.72 10.14 -12.70
N ASP A 161 -3.77 9.26 -12.49
CA ASP A 161 -4.02 7.94 -11.91
C ASP A 161 -3.66 7.93 -10.42
N LEU A 162 -3.91 6.80 -9.78
CA LEU A 162 -3.92 6.69 -8.32
C LEU A 162 -2.54 6.39 -7.72
N ASP A 163 -1.51 6.13 -8.54
CA ASP A 163 -0.14 5.96 -8.06
C ASP A 163 0.53 7.32 -7.82
N SER A 164 1.02 7.52 -6.62
CA SER A 164 1.81 8.69 -6.27
C SER A 164 2.66 8.51 -5.03
N LYS A 165 3.69 9.36 -4.93
CA LYS A 165 4.64 9.39 -3.82
C LYS A 165 4.96 10.85 -3.47
N VAL A 166 4.98 11.13 -2.18
CA VAL A 166 5.37 12.43 -1.64
C VAL A 166 6.54 12.26 -0.70
N GLN A 167 7.63 12.97 -0.96
CA GLN A 167 8.79 13.05 -0.08
C GLN A 167 8.91 14.48 0.47
N VAL A 168 9.11 14.58 1.77
CA VAL A 168 9.35 15.87 2.46
C VAL A 168 10.67 15.81 3.18
N THR A 169 11.50 16.83 2.99
CA THR A 169 12.74 17.03 3.73
C THR A 169 12.67 18.33 4.48
N THR A 170 12.84 18.28 5.79
CA THR A 170 12.92 19.44 6.69
C THR A 170 14.32 19.58 7.27
N GLY A 171 14.72 20.79 7.58
CA GLY A 171 16.02 21.11 8.17
C GLY A 171 16.69 22.30 7.46
N GLY A 172 17.36 23.16 8.22
CA GLY A 172 17.81 24.44 7.70
C GLY A 172 16.66 25.45 7.60
N GLU A 173 16.75 26.39 6.64
CA GLU A 173 15.77 27.46 6.45
C GLU A 173 14.61 27.06 5.50
N GLU A 174 14.73 25.95 4.79
CA GLU A 174 13.79 25.53 3.74
C GLU A 174 13.24 24.12 3.98
N THR A 175 11.96 23.94 3.64
CA THR A 175 11.32 22.63 3.51
C THR A 175 11.28 22.28 2.02
N LYS A 176 11.83 21.10 1.66
CA LYS A 176 11.79 20.58 0.30
C LYS A 176 10.69 19.53 0.19
N VAL A 177 9.86 19.66 -0.85
CA VAL A 177 8.81 18.69 -1.18
C VAL A 177 9.05 18.19 -2.59
N VAL A 178 9.03 16.86 -2.75
CA VAL A 178 9.08 16.19 -4.05
C VAL A 178 7.80 15.37 -4.20
N ILE A 179 7.09 15.59 -5.30
CA ILE A 179 5.85 14.87 -5.62
C ILE A 179 6.07 14.13 -6.92
N SER A 180 5.78 12.83 -6.92
CA SER A 180 5.69 11.99 -8.10
C SER A 180 4.26 11.49 -8.20
N THR A 181 3.63 11.64 -9.36
CA THR A 181 2.26 11.17 -9.60
C THR A 181 2.13 10.59 -11.00
N GLN A 182 1.42 9.48 -11.12
CA GLN A 182 1.07 8.89 -12.40
C GLN A 182 0.03 9.76 -13.11
N HIS A 183 0.22 9.97 -14.41
CA HIS A 183 -0.63 10.81 -15.22
C HIS A 183 -0.73 10.30 -16.66
N LYS A 184 -1.75 10.75 -17.41
CA LYS A 184 -1.87 10.46 -18.84
C LYS A 184 -0.72 11.07 -19.64
N LYS A 185 -0.38 10.43 -20.76
CA LYS A 185 0.78 10.82 -21.61
C LYS A 185 0.64 12.21 -22.25
N ASP A 186 -0.57 12.69 -22.42
CA ASP A 186 -0.92 13.94 -23.08
C ASP A 186 -1.01 15.16 -22.12
N ILE A 187 -0.77 14.98 -20.83
CA ILE A 187 -0.74 16.08 -19.89
C ILE A 187 0.55 16.91 -20.03
N ASP A 188 0.41 18.23 -20.10
CA ASP A 188 1.56 19.13 -20.05
C ASP A 188 2.14 19.18 -18.63
N ILE A 189 3.48 19.19 -18.53
CA ILE A 189 4.18 19.22 -17.24
C ILE A 189 3.88 20.49 -16.44
N ASP A 190 3.65 21.61 -17.11
CA ASP A 190 3.33 22.87 -16.44
C ASP A 190 1.86 22.89 -15.96
N GLU A 191 0.95 22.21 -16.67
CA GLU A 191 -0.40 21.94 -16.19
C GLU A 191 -0.35 21.06 -14.92
N LEU A 192 0.43 19.97 -14.95
CA LEU A 192 0.61 19.09 -13.79
C LEU A 192 1.18 19.82 -12.58
N ARG A 193 2.17 20.69 -12.79
CA ARG A 193 2.73 21.55 -11.74
C ARG A 193 1.67 22.49 -11.16
N THR A 194 0.87 23.11 -12.03
CA THR A 194 -0.19 24.03 -11.61
C THR A 194 -1.22 23.36 -10.74
N VAL A 195 -1.68 22.16 -11.13
CA VAL A 195 -2.58 21.34 -10.32
C VAL A 195 -1.97 21.05 -8.95
N SER A 196 -0.70 20.64 -8.91
CA SER A 196 0.00 20.34 -7.66
C SER A 196 0.15 21.57 -6.76
N TYR A 197 0.50 22.75 -7.31
CA TYR A 197 0.70 23.97 -6.52
C TYR A 197 -0.61 24.66 -6.10
N THR A 198 -1.63 24.63 -6.94
CA THR A 198 -2.89 25.34 -6.68
C THR A 198 -3.74 24.64 -5.61
N HIS A 199 -3.72 23.31 -5.58
CA HIS A 199 -4.52 22.52 -4.67
C HIS A 199 -3.77 22.11 -3.38
N LEU A 200 -2.44 22.11 -3.41
CA LEU A 200 -1.59 21.84 -2.25
C LEU A 200 -1.20 23.15 -1.55
N THR A 201 -2.18 23.99 -1.21
CA THR A 201 -1.91 25.08 -0.26
C THR A 201 -1.55 24.40 1.07
N LEU A 202 -0.25 24.33 1.33
CA LEU A 202 0.25 23.97 2.65
C LEU A 202 -0.51 24.81 3.67
N PRO A 203 -1.08 24.20 4.72
CA PRO A 203 -1.64 25.00 5.80
C PRO A 203 -0.52 25.85 6.38
N THR A 204 -0.51 27.15 6.04
CA THR A 204 0.49 28.15 6.45
C THR A 204 0.37 28.52 7.94
N LYS A 205 -0.27 27.68 8.73
CA LYS A 205 -0.31 27.78 10.19
C LYS A 205 0.21 26.52 10.83
N LEU A 206 1.53 26.33 10.74
CA LEU A 206 2.25 25.73 11.86
C LEU A 206 2.25 26.80 12.96
N SER A 207 1.25 26.75 13.84
CA SER A 207 1.35 27.45 15.13
C SER A 207 2.41 26.71 15.94
N VAL A 208 3.53 27.38 16.13
CA VAL A 208 4.58 27.04 17.10
C VAL A 208 3.99 27.10 18.51
#